data_f4832093dc1e8caef183de27ad59012c
#
_entry.id   f4832093dc1e8caef183de27ad59012c
#
_cell.length_a   1.000
_cell.length_b   1.000
_cell.length_c   1.000
_cell.angle_alpha   90.00
_cell.angle_beta   90.00
_cell.angle_gamma   90.00
#
_symmetry.space_group_name_H-M   'P 1'
#
loop_
_entity.id
_entity.type
_entity.pdbx_description
1 polymer ?
#
loop_
_entity_poly.entity_id
_entity_poly.type
_entity_poly.pdbx_seq_one_letter_code
_entity_poly.pdbx_strand_id
1 'polypeptide(L)'
;TEHWEALVHKVSLDDGRIVLYQADSLETLGQLDRNSIEVAVTSAPYNLCKRYSNYKCSKTSETMTKKYEQWYSDEMPEWEYQGFQQSIIHEMMRVCSSSIFYNHKVRFAWHNRNIYRTPNNLHHPMHWLDKFPIWCEIIWDRCGIGNPSRRYHIQEERVYQIGKPKKWDNPDGLTNIWKIPPSRNEGHVCTFPEK
;
A
#
# COMPACT_ATOMS: atom_id res chain seq x y z
N THR A 1 9.11 10.08 29.73
CA THR A 1 8.10 10.25 28.65
C THR A 1 8.46 11.51 27.89
N GLU A 2 9.33 11.41 26.90
CA GLU A 2 9.61 12.50 25.97
C GLU A 2 8.42 12.64 25.05
N HIS A 3 7.75 13.79 25.12
CA HIS A 3 6.74 14.20 24.15
C HIS A 3 7.41 14.37 22.79
N TRP A 4 7.25 13.41 21.91
CA TRP A 4 7.45 13.65 20.49
C TRP A 4 6.30 14.55 20.04
N GLU A 5 6.52 15.86 20.05
CA GLU A 5 5.71 16.77 19.24
C GLU A 5 5.96 16.35 17.79
N ALA A 6 4.99 15.67 17.21
CA ALA A 6 5.05 15.26 15.82
C ALA A 6 5.18 16.54 14.98
N LEU A 7 6.38 16.80 14.48
CA LEU A 7 6.65 17.91 13.57
C LEU A 7 5.91 17.61 12.26
N VAL A 8 4.64 18.04 12.20
CA VAL A 8 3.89 18.03 10.96
C VAL A 8 4.47 19.09 10.04
N HIS A 9 5.26 18.65 9.07
CA HIS A 9 5.74 19.57 8.04
C HIS A 9 4.73 19.62 6.91
N LYS A 10 4.09 20.77 6.74
CA LYS A 10 3.08 21.03 5.71
C LYS A 10 3.66 21.91 4.62
N VAL A 11 3.56 21.47 3.36
CA VAL A 11 3.93 22.26 2.18
C VAL A 11 2.73 22.40 1.27
N SER A 12 2.45 23.62 0.85
CA SER A 12 1.40 23.91 -0.11
C SER A 12 2.03 24.35 -1.42
N LEU A 13 1.59 23.72 -2.51
CA LEU A 13 2.06 23.97 -3.87
C LEU A 13 0.88 24.32 -4.77
N ASP A 14 1.17 24.94 -5.92
CA ASP A 14 0.20 25.19 -6.98
C ASP A 14 -1.03 25.96 -6.45
N ASP A 15 -0.78 27.10 -5.80
CA ASP A 15 -1.79 27.98 -5.19
C ASP A 15 -2.74 27.27 -4.21
N GLY A 16 -2.21 26.26 -3.50
CA GLY A 16 -2.97 25.49 -2.51
C GLY A 16 -3.74 24.31 -3.07
N ARG A 17 -3.64 24.02 -4.36
CA ARG A 17 -4.26 22.83 -4.96
C ARG A 17 -3.61 21.52 -4.53
N ILE A 18 -2.32 21.58 -4.19
CA ILE A 18 -1.55 20.42 -3.69
C ILE A 18 -1.05 20.74 -2.30
N VAL A 19 -1.37 19.89 -1.35
CA VAL A 19 -0.90 20.00 0.03
C VAL A 19 -0.20 18.72 0.41
N LEU A 20 1.06 18.82 0.81
CA LEU A 20 1.88 17.68 1.25
C LEU A 20 2.05 17.73 2.76
N TYR A 21 1.87 16.61 3.43
CA TYR A 21 2.13 16.43 4.85
C TYR A 21 3.23 15.41 5.03
N GLN A 22 4.27 15.78 5.78
CA GLN A 22 5.27 14.83 6.27
C GLN A 22 5.01 14.60 7.75
N ALA A 23 4.29 13.53 8.05
CA ALA A 23 3.85 13.22 9.40
C ALA A 23 3.41 11.75 9.49
N ASP A 24 3.06 11.28 10.68
CA ASP A 24 2.33 10.02 10.82
C ASP A 24 0.97 10.10 10.13
N SER A 25 0.67 9.12 9.31
CA SER A 25 -0.54 9.12 8.49
C SER A 25 -1.82 8.98 9.31
N LEU A 26 -1.79 8.19 10.38
CA LEU A 26 -2.96 7.99 11.24
C LEU A 26 -3.28 9.25 12.04
N GLU A 27 -2.26 9.89 12.60
CA GLU A 27 -2.41 11.17 13.31
C GLU A 27 -2.90 12.27 12.36
N THR A 28 -2.33 12.33 11.15
CA THR A 28 -2.75 13.33 10.15
C THR A 28 -4.19 13.14 9.71
N LEU A 29 -4.59 11.89 9.41
CA LEU A 29 -5.98 11.59 9.08
C LEU A 29 -6.92 11.95 10.21
N GLY A 30 -6.54 11.70 11.49
CA GLY A 30 -7.32 12.04 12.66
C GLY A 30 -7.65 13.55 12.80
N GLN A 31 -6.81 14.41 12.21
CA GLN A 31 -7.00 15.87 12.21
C GLN A 31 -7.91 16.38 11.09
N LEU A 32 -8.18 15.56 10.07
CA LEU A 32 -9.06 15.95 8.97
C LEU A 32 -10.54 15.81 9.34
N ASP A 33 -11.35 16.70 8.85
CA ASP A 33 -12.79 16.65 9.07
C ASP A 33 -13.44 15.46 8.37
N ARG A 34 -14.54 14.97 8.93
CA ARG A 34 -15.37 13.92 8.32
C ARG A 34 -15.86 14.40 6.95
N ASN A 35 -15.76 13.51 5.95
CA ASN A 35 -16.19 13.77 4.57
C ASN A 35 -15.50 14.98 3.89
N SER A 36 -14.32 15.37 4.36
CA SER A 36 -13.53 16.48 3.78
C SER A 36 -12.80 16.09 2.49
N ILE A 37 -12.62 14.80 2.25
CA ILE A 37 -11.95 14.24 1.08
C ILE A 37 -12.98 13.51 0.22
N GLU A 38 -12.93 13.67 -1.09
CA GLU A 38 -13.85 12.95 -1.97
C GLU A 38 -13.40 11.50 -2.17
N VAL A 39 -12.15 11.28 -2.52
CA VAL A 39 -11.57 9.95 -2.81
C VAL A 39 -10.20 9.85 -2.19
N ALA A 40 -9.88 8.72 -1.59
CA ALA A 40 -8.53 8.37 -1.16
C ALA A 40 -7.94 7.26 -2.02
N VAL A 41 -6.66 7.37 -2.33
CA VAL A 41 -5.88 6.33 -3.00
C VAL A 41 -4.63 6.06 -2.19
N THR A 42 -4.37 4.81 -1.87
CA THR A 42 -3.19 4.45 -1.08
C THR A 42 -2.60 3.11 -1.47
N SER A 43 -1.29 3.01 -1.33
CA SER A 43 -0.53 1.75 -1.36
C SER A 43 0.30 1.70 -0.08
N ALA A 44 -0.29 1.20 0.99
CA ALA A 44 0.38 1.12 2.28
C ALA A 44 1.62 0.21 2.22
N PRO A 45 2.64 0.43 3.05
CA PRO A 45 3.79 -0.46 3.16
C PRO A 45 3.36 -1.89 3.45
N TYR A 46 4.04 -2.89 2.85
CA TYR A 46 3.51 -4.25 2.81
C TYR A 46 3.99 -5.17 3.93
N ASN A 47 4.79 -4.71 4.87
CA ASN A 47 5.35 -5.53 5.96
C ASN A 47 6.01 -6.81 5.43
N LEU A 48 6.98 -6.66 4.53
CA LEU A 48 7.56 -7.77 3.79
C LEU A 48 8.67 -8.50 4.55
N CYS A 49 9.05 -8.04 5.73
CA CYS A 49 10.15 -8.56 6.56
C CYS A 49 11.42 -8.76 5.72
N LYS A 50 11.69 -7.85 4.82
CA LYS A 50 12.83 -7.96 3.92
C LYS A 50 14.12 -7.63 4.65
N ARG A 51 14.67 -8.58 5.36
CA ARG A 51 16.11 -8.55 5.64
C ARG A 51 16.84 -8.74 4.33
N TYR A 52 17.22 -7.65 3.71
CA TYR A 52 17.95 -7.64 2.43
C TYR A 52 19.38 -8.21 2.52
N SER A 53 19.70 -8.99 3.54
CA SER A 53 21.05 -9.46 3.85
C SER A 53 21.67 -10.41 2.81
N ASN A 54 20.93 -10.88 1.79
CA ASN A 54 21.46 -11.84 0.83
C ASN A 54 21.14 -11.58 -0.63
N TYR A 55 20.49 -10.50 -0.96
CA TYR A 55 20.37 -10.08 -2.36
C TYR A 55 21.44 -9.05 -2.63
N LYS A 56 22.48 -9.38 -3.41
CA LYS A 56 23.41 -8.41 -3.97
C LYS A 56 22.66 -7.50 -4.93
N CYS A 57 21.84 -6.63 -4.37
CA CYS A 57 21.25 -5.54 -5.10
C CYS A 57 22.35 -4.48 -5.29
N SER A 58 22.36 -3.81 -6.43
CA SER A 58 23.33 -2.78 -6.76
C SER A 58 23.53 -1.79 -5.61
N LYS A 59 24.70 -1.18 -5.50
CA LYS A 59 25.09 -0.22 -4.42
C LYS A 59 24.05 0.89 -4.15
N THR A 60 23.17 1.17 -5.09
CA THR A 60 22.03 2.10 -4.96
C THR A 60 20.91 1.60 -4.06
N SER A 61 20.71 0.28 -3.97
CA SER A 61 19.60 -0.27 -3.17
C SER A 61 19.89 -0.32 -1.67
N GLU A 62 21.15 -0.49 -1.26
CA GLU A 62 21.51 -0.47 0.18
C GLU A 62 21.27 0.90 0.81
N THR A 63 21.59 1.97 0.08
CA THR A 63 21.40 3.35 0.56
C THR A 63 19.92 3.71 0.68
N MET A 64 19.09 3.19 -0.22
CA MET A 64 17.64 3.42 -0.20
C MET A 64 16.96 2.61 0.91
N THR A 65 17.36 1.36 1.11
CA THR A 65 16.83 0.51 2.18
C THR A 65 17.08 1.11 3.56
N LYS A 66 18.30 1.58 3.84
CA LYS A 66 18.65 2.24 5.11
C LYS A 66 17.85 3.52 5.34
N LYS A 67 17.48 4.26 4.30
CA LYS A 67 16.60 5.43 4.42
C LYS A 67 15.17 5.05 4.78
N TYR A 68 14.63 3.96 4.23
CA TYR A 68 13.29 3.47 4.55
C TYR A 68 13.19 2.92 5.98
N GLU A 69 14.21 2.20 6.45
CA GLU A 69 14.26 1.65 7.82
C GLU A 69 14.22 2.73 8.91
N GLN A 70 14.59 3.97 8.59
CA GLN A 70 14.50 5.10 9.54
C GLN A 70 13.07 5.61 9.76
N TRP A 71 12.16 5.36 8.82
CA TRP A 71 10.82 5.95 8.80
C TRP A 71 9.70 4.93 8.95
N TYR A 72 9.97 3.67 8.68
CA TYR A 72 8.98 2.61 8.73
C TYR A 72 9.59 1.28 9.10
N SER A 73 9.00 0.60 10.08
CA SER A 73 9.38 -0.78 10.42
C SER A 73 8.65 -1.76 9.51
N ASP A 74 9.39 -2.42 8.60
CA ASP A 74 8.85 -3.45 7.70
C ASP A 74 8.80 -4.84 8.37
N GLU A 75 8.91 -4.91 9.71
CA GLU A 75 8.98 -6.14 10.52
C GLU A 75 7.95 -6.11 11.68
N MET A 76 6.79 -5.54 11.47
CA MET A 76 5.73 -5.58 12.48
C MET A 76 5.23 -7.02 12.69
N PRO A 77 4.89 -7.43 13.92
CA PRO A 77 4.09 -8.62 14.14
C PRO A 77 2.82 -8.59 13.28
N GLU A 78 2.44 -9.70 12.68
CA GLU A 78 1.34 -9.69 11.68
C GLU A 78 0.01 -9.18 12.24
N TRP A 79 -0.32 -9.51 13.48
CA TRP A 79 -1.55 -9.02 14.14
C TRP A 79 -1.54 -7.50 14.35
N GLU A 80 -0.37 -6.94 14.68
CA GLU A 80 -0.18 -5.50 14.85
C GLU A 80 -0.29 -4.78 13.50
N TYR A 81 0.36 -5.34 12.48
CA TYR A 81 0.27 -4.84 11.12
C TYR A 81 -1.17 -4.79 10.61
N GLN A 82 -1.92 -5.89 10.79
CA GLN A 82 -3.33 -5.93 10.38
C GLN A 82 -4.18 -4.92 11.16
N GLY A 83 -3.95 -4.77 12.45
CA GLY A 83 -4.61 -3.75 13.28
C GLY A 83 -4.31 -2.32 12.80
N PHE A 84 -3.05 -2.04 12.48
CA PHE A 84 -2.65 -0.75 11.90
C PHE A 84 -3.34 -0.47 10.56
N GLN A 85 -3.37 -1.45 9.65
CA GLN A 85 -4.06 -1.32 8.37
C GLN A 85 -5.56 -1.05 8.55
N GLN A 86 -6.20 -1.75 9.47
CA GLN A 86 -7.61 -1.52 9.79
C GLN A 86 -7.84 -0.10 10.31
N SER A 87 -6.98 0.40 11.19
CA SER A 87 -7.09 1.77 11.73
C SER A 87 -6.98 2.82 10.63
N ILE A 88 -6.02 2.68 9.73
CA ILE A 88 -5.86 3.58 8.56
C ILE A 88 -7.11 3.56 7.69
N ILE A 89 -7.66 2.38 7.38
CA ILE A 89 -8.86 2.26 6.55
C ILE A 89 -10.07 2.89 7.24
N HIS A 90 -10.23 2.70 8.54
CA HIS A 90 -11.30 3.34 9.32
C HIS A 90 -11.22 4.86 9.26
N GLU A 91 -10.04 5.44 9.45
CA GLU A 91 -9.86 6.88 9.35
C GLU A 91 -10.08 7.38 7.91
N MET A 92 -9.59 6.67 6.91
CA MET A 92 -9.90 7.02 5.52
C MET A 92 -11.41 6.97 5.23
N MET A 93 -12.13 5.97 5.75
CA MET A 93 -13.59 5.91 5.62
C MET A 93 -14.30 7.05 6.35
N ARG A 94 -13.74 7.56 7.43
CA ARG A 94 -14.28 8.72 8.16
C ARG A 94 -14.13 10.00 7.35
N VAL A 95 -12.95 10.22 6.76
CA VAL A 95 -12.62 11.45 6.05
C VAL A 95 -13.09 11.46 4.60
N CYS A 96 -13.26 10.29 3.98
CA CYS A 96 -13.73 10.18 2.60
C CYS A 96 -15.25 10.20 2.51
N SER A 97 -15.74 10.92 1.53
CA SER A 97 -17.17 11.03 1.26
C SER A 97 -17.65 10.09 0.13
N SER A 98 -16.73 9.43 -0.57
CA SER A 98 -17.00 8.47 -1.64
C SER A 98 -16.20 7.19 -1.40
N SER A 99 -15.34 6.78 -2.31
CA SER A 99 -14.62 5.52 -2.25
C SER A 99 -13.15 5.68 -1.87
N ILE A 100 -12.59 4.62 -1.32
CA ILE A 100 -11.17 4.46 -1.06
C ILE A 100 -10.64 3.40 -2.04
N PHE A 101 -9.52 3.68 -2.70
CA PHE A 101 -8.79 2.72 -3.49
C PHE A 101 -7.53 2.29 -2.72
N TYR A 102 -7.58 1.10 -2.18
CA TYR A 102 -6.55 0.53 -1.33
C TYR A 102 -5.79 -0.55 -2.10
N ASN A 103 -4.56 -0.23 -2.50
CA ASN A 103 -3.70 -1.18 -3.19
C ASN A 103 -2.93 -2.05 -2.18
N HIS A 104 -3.02 -3.35 -2.34
CA HIS A 104 -2.25 -4.30 -1.58
C HIS A 104 -2.11 -5.63 -2.32
N LYS A 105 -1.01 -6.33 -2.07
CA LYS A 105 -0.77 -7.65 -2.64
C LYS A 105 -0.84 -8.75 -1.60
N VAL A 106 -1.05 -9.97 -2.08
CA VAL A 106 -0.85 -11.18 -1.29
C VAL A 106 0.62 -11.29 -0.89
N ARG A 107 0.88 -11.57 0.37
CA ARG A 107 2.22 -11.72 0.94
C ARG A 107 2.45 -13.15 1.39
N PHE A 108 3.71 -13.54 1.43
CA PHE A 108 4.14 -14.81 1.98
C PHE A 108 5.08 -14.53 3.15
N ALA A 109 4.81 -15.13 4.31
CA ALA A 109 5.69 -15.03 5.46
C ALA A 109 7.03 -15.72 5.18
N TRP A 110 8.12 -14.97 5.28
CA TRP A 110 9.47 -15.48 4.99
C TRP A 110 10.23 -15.86 6.27
N HIS A 111 9.55 -16.15 7.36
CA HIS A 111 10.16 -16.28 8.69
C HIS A 111 11.11 -17.46 8.89
N ASN A 112 11.33 -18.33 7.90
CA ASN A 112 12.39 -19.33 8.00
C ASN A 112 12.79 -19.90 6.62
N ARG A 113 14.04 -20.29 6.47
CA ARG A 113 14.54 -21.03 5.30
C ARG A 113 13.78 -22.34 5.05
N ASN A 114 12.94 -22.78 5.99
CA ASN A 114 12.05 -23.94 5.89
C ASN A 114 10.62 -23.58 5.48
N ILE A 115 10.44 -22.63 4.58
CA ILE A 115 9.17 -22.12 4.02
C ILE A 115 8.20 -23.24 3.59
N TYR A 116 8.72 -24.40 3.28
CA TYR A 116 7.94 -25.54 2.78
C TYR A 116 7.29 -26.39 3.86
N ARG A 117 7.49 -26.10 5.14
CA ARG A 117 7.03 -26.95 6.24
C ARG A 117 5.92 -26.34 7.11
N THR A 118 5.61 -25.06 6.97
CA THR A 118 4.53 -24.44 7.74
C THR A 118 3.33 -24.17 6.84
N PRO A 119 2.20 -24.86 7.06
CA PRO A 119 0.92 -24.43 6.48
C PRO A 119 0.60 -23.05 7.04
N ASN A 120 0.07 -22.13 6.27
CA ASN A 120 -0.34 -20.77 6.65
C ASN A 120 0.71 -19.65 6.54
N ASN A 121 1.61 -19.73 5.58
CA ASN A 121 2.52 -18.62 5.24
C ASN A 121 1.89 -17.57 4.31
N LEU A 122 0.63 -17.72 3.97
CA LEU A 122 -0.07 -16.82 3.06
C LEU A 122 -0.82 -15.77 3.87
N HIS A 123 -0.46 -14.50 3.69
CA HIS A 123 -1.17 -13.35 4.24
C HIS A 123 -1.94 -12.66 3.13
N HIS A 124 -3.22 -12.97 3.05
CA HIS A 124 -4.10 -12.36 2.06
C HIS A 124 -4.72 -11.08 2.64
N PRO A 125 -4.83 -9.97 1.88
CA PRO A 125 -5.45 -8.74 2.36
C PRO A 125 -6.84 -8.93 2.94
N MET A 126 -7.61 -9.88 2.45
CA MET A 126 -8.95 -10.18 2.99
C MET A 126 -8.95 -10.62 4.46
N HIS A 127 -7.82 -11.00 5.06
CA HIS A 127 -7.76 -11.29 6.49
C HIS A 127 -8.07 -10.08 7.39
N TRP A 128 -7.90 -8.87 6.86
CA TRP A 128 -8.26 -7.63 7.58
C TRP A 128 -9.28 -6.77 6.85
N LEU A 129 -9.53 -7.06 5.56
CA LEU A 129 -10.48 -6.30 4.74
C LEU A 129 -11.90 -6.84 4.80
N ASP A 130 -12.13 -8.05 5.29
CA ASP A 130 -13.45 -8.70 5.36
C ASP A 130 -14.49 -7.94 6.20
N LYS A 131 -14.01 -7.03 7.08
CA LYS A 131 -14.84 -6.17 7.92
C LYS A 131 -15.32 -4.88 7.23
N PHE A 132 -14.79 -4.58 6.06
CA PHE A 132 -15.08 -3.35 5.34
C PHE A 132 -16.00 -3.59 4.14
N PRO A 133 -16.80 -2.58 3.74
CA PRO A 133 -17.71 -2.70 2.60
C PRO A 133 -16.92 -2.65 1.29
N ILE A 134 -16.39 -3.78 0.86
CA ILE A 134 -15.70 -3.88 -0.44
C ILE A 134 -16.73 -3.76 -1.56
N TRP A 135 -16.58 -2.73 -2.38
CA TRP A 135 -17.42 -2.49 -3.53
C TRP A 135 -16.96 -3.27 -4.76
N CYS A 136 -15.65 -3.25 -5.01
CA CYS A 136 -15.04 -3.93 -6.15
C CYS A 136 -13.61 -4.34 -5.82
N GLU A 137 -13.18 -5.45 -6.38
CA GLU A 137 -11.77 -5.85 -6.43
C GLU A 137 -11.27 -5.65 -7.86
N ILE A 138 -10.20 -4.88 -8.00
CA ILE A 138 -9.54 -4.60 -9.26
C ILE A 138 -8.23 -5.36 -9.28
N ILE A 139 -7.97 -6.07 -10.36
CA ILE A 139 -6.72 -6.82 -10.58
C ILE A 139 -5.84 -5.96 -11.48
N TRP A 140 -4.75 -5.46 -10.93
CA TRP A 140 -3.74 -4.78 -11.71
C TRP A 140 -2.69 -5.77 -12.21
N ASP A 141 -2.81 -6.13 -13.50
CA ASP A 141 -1.79 -6.90 -14.21
C ASP A 141 -0.64 -5.97 -14.60
N ARG A 142 0.51 -6.19 -13.97
CA ARG A 142 1.72 -5.39 -14.17
C ARG A 142 2.46 -5.74 -15.46
N CYS A 143 1.95 -6.69 -16.25
CA CYS A 143 2.55 -7.12 -17.52
C CYS A 143 4.03 -7.52 -17.40
N GLY A 144 4.46 -7.95 -16.21
CA GLY A 144 5.85 -8.30 -15.94
C GLY A 144 6.17 -9.74 -16.33
N ILE A 145 7.38 -9.96 -16.81
CA ILE A 145 7.92 -11.32 -16.99
C ILE A 145 8.83 -11.61 -15.79
N GLY A 146 8.40 -12.51 -14.93
CA GLY A 146 9.24 -13.03 -13.84
C GLY A 146 9.95 -14.30 -14.27
N ASN A 147 11.05 -14.61 -13.61
CA ASN A 147 11.73 -15.91 -13.74
C ASN A 147 11.45 -16.74 -12.48
N PRO A 148 10.32 -17.47 -12.43
CA PRO A 148 9.96 -18.27 -11.28
C PRO A 148 10.76 -19.57 -11.30
N SER A 149 11.57 -19.79 -10.27
CA SER A 149 12.33 -21.05 -10.16
C SER A 149 11.52 -22.18 -9.51
N ARG A 150 10.49 -21.88 -8.72
CA ARG A 150 9.79 -22.90 -7.91
C ARG A 150 8.28 -22.70 -7.73
N ARG A 151 7.69 -21.61 -8.24
CA ARG A 151 6.25 -21.30 -8.17
C ARG A 151 5.87 -20.39 -9.31
N TYR A 152 4.58 -20.26 -9.57
CA TYR A 152 4.10 -19.24 -10.51
C TYR A 152 4.54 -17.85 -10.09
N HIS A 153 4.93 -17.03 -11.06
CA HIS A 153 5.26 -15.65 -10.83
C HIS A 153 3.98 -14.87 -10.53
N ILE A 154 3.97 -14.17 -9.40
CA ILE A 154 2.86 -13.28 -9.06
C ILE A 154 3.08 -11.98 -9.83
N GLN A 155 2.24 -11.76 -10.82
CA GLN A 155 2.35 -10.64 -11.75
C GLN A 155 1.33 -9.54 -11.42
N GLU A 156 0.32 -9.88 -10.63
CA GLU A 156 -0.75 -8.97 -10.27
C GLU A 156 -0.50 -8.30 -8.91
N GLU A 157 -1.09 -7.13 -8.77
CA GLU A 157 -1.43 -6.51 -7.49
C GLU A 157 -2.94 -6.26 -7.47
N ARG A 158 -3.49 -6.07 -6.29
CA ARG A 158 -4.93 -5.88 -6.13
C ARG A 158 -5.22 -4.51 -5.59
N VAL A 159 -6.24 -3.86 -6.16
CA VAL A 159 -6.77 -2.61 -5.65
C VAL A 159 -8.20 -2.88 -5.18
N TYR A 160 -8.43 -2.71 -3.90
CA TYR A 160 -9.75 -2.87 -3.29
C TYR A 160 -10.43 -1.51 -3.25
N GLN A 161 -11.55 -1.40 -3.95
CA GLN A 161 -12.43 -0.25 -3.82
C GLN A 161 -13.31 -0.46 -2.61
N ILE A 162 -13.12 0.33 -1.58
CA ILE A 162 -13.84 0.28 -0.31
C ILE A 162 -14.83 1.43 -0.28
N GLY A 163 -16.08 1.13 0.08
CA GLY A 163 -17.19 2.08 0.08
C GLY A 163 -17.80 2.28 -1.31
N LYS A 164 -19.09 2.60 -1.30
CA LYS A 164 -19.85 2.85 -2.53
C LYS A 164 -19.49 4.21 -3.12
N PRO A 165 -19.16 4.29 -4.42
CA PRO A 165 -18.90 5.57 -5.07
C PRO A 165 -20.18 6.43 -5.09
N LYS A 166 -20.04 7.74 -4.88
CA LYS A 166 -21.16 8.68 -4.99
C LYS A 166 -21.71 8.76 -6.41
N LYS A 167 -20.82 8.71 -7.37
CA LYS A 167 -21.14 8.65 -8.80
C LYS A 167 -20.37 7.51 -9.41
N TRP A 168 -21.02 6.74 -10.22
CA TRP A 168 -20.42 5.69 -11.00
C TRP A 168 -20.91 5.81 -12.42
N ASP A 169 -20.00 6.05 -13.33
CA ASP A 169 -20.24 6.04 -14.76
C ASP A 169 -19.14 5.20 -15.41
N ASN A 170 -19.53 4.26 -16.24
CA ASN A 170 -18.62 3.38 -16.96
C ASN A 170 -19.07 3.29 -18.44
N PRO A 171 -19.05 4.41 -19.17
CA PRO A 171 -19.55 4.48 -20.54
C PRO A 171 -18.76 3.58 -21.49
N ASP A 172 -17.47 3.33 -21.18
CA ASP A 172 -16.58 2.53 -22.02
C ASP A 172 -16.61 1.03 -21.68
N GLY A 173 -17.42 0.62 -20.68
CA GLY A 173 -17.51 -0.77 -20.25
C GLY A 173 -16.18 -1.32 -19.69
N LEU A 174 -15.43 -0.49 -18.98
CA LEU A 174 -14.15 -0.89 -18.38
C LEU A 174 -14.32 -2.09 -17.45
N THR A 175 -13.41 -3.02 -17.56
CA THR A 175 -13.37 -4.21 -16.68
C THR A 175 -12.55 -3.93 -15.43
N ASN A 176 -12.68 -4.82 -14.45
CA ASN A 176 -11.85 -4.77 -13.25
C ASN A 176 -10.43 -5.35 -13.44
N ILE A 177 -10.02 -5.61 -14.66
CA ILE A 177 -8.66 -6.08 -14.99
C ILE A 177 -7.92 -4.95 -15.69
N TRP A 178 -6.93 -4.38 -15.00
CA TRP A 178 -6.09 -3.31 -15.54
C TRP A 178 -4.76 -3.89 -16.00
N LYS A 179 -4.46 -3.73 -17.29
CA LYS A 179 -3.17 -4.13 -17.88
C LYS A 179 -2.31 -2.89 -18.06
N ILE A 180 -1.58 -2.53 -17.01
CA ILE A 180 -0.76 -1.33 -16.97
C ILE A 180 0.65 -1.71 -16.50
N PRO A 181 1.66 -1.69 -17.39
CA PRO A 181 3.04 -1.96 -16.99
C PRO A 181 3.53 -0.86 -16.03
N PRO A 182 4.37 -1.21 -15.03
CA PRO A 182 5.01 -0.20 -14.21
C PRO A 182 5.91 0.69 -15.07
N SER A 183 5.98 1.98 -14.75
CA SER A 183 6.91 2.87 -15.41
C SER A 183 8.36 2.49 -15.09
N ARG A 184 9.27 2.71 -16.03
CA ARG A 184 10.73 2.51 -15.83
C ARG A 184 11.35 3.80 -15.31
N ASN A 185 10.88 4.32 -14.21
CA ASN A 185 11.41 5.56 -13.67
C ASN A 185 12.78 5.30 -13.01
N GLU A 186 13.81 5.91 -13.56
CA GLU A 186 15.17 5.86 -12.99
C GLU A 186 15.16 6.64 -11.67
N GLY A 187 15.35 5.92 -10.56
CA GLY A 187 15.53 6.53 -9.24
C GLY A 187 14.46 6.23 -8.19
N HIS A 188 13.39 5.52 -8.52
CA HIS A 188 12.42 5.06 -7.52
C HIS A 188 12.42 3.53 -7.37
N VAL A 189 12.41 3.04 -6.12
CA VAL A 189 12.44 1.59 -5.81
C VAL A 189 11.16 0.88 -6.22
N CYS A 190 10.04 1.60 -6.17
CA CYS A 190 8.71 1.12 -6.58
C CYS A 190 8.15 2.09 -7.62
N THR A 191 8.09 1.65 -8.85
CA THR A 191 7.58 2.47 -9.95
C THR A 191 6.09 2.25 -10.13
N PHE A 192 5.32 3.32 -10.09
CA PHE A 192 3.91 3.34 -10.46
C PHE A 192 3.76 3.78 -11.93
N PRO A 193 2.66 3.43 -12.60
CA PRO A 193 2.37 3.94 -13.94
C PRO A 193 2.26 5.47 -13.94
N GLU A 194 2.78 6.10 -14.97
CA GLU A 194 2.76 7.58 -15.12
C GLU A 194 1.47 8.11 -15.76
N LYS A 195 0.44 7.27 -15.94
CA LYS A 195 -0.83 7.66 -16.57
C LYS A 195 -2.03 7.26 -15.74
#